data_851430d080f4579f902380002350ea5e
#
_entry.id   851430d080f4579f902380002350ea5e
#
_cell.length_a   1.000
_cell.length_b   1.000
_cell.length_c   1.000
_cell.angle_alpha   90.00
_cell.angle_beta   90.00
_cell.angle_gamma   90.00
#
_symmetry.space_group_name_H-M   'P 1'
#
loop_
_entity.id
_entity.type
_entity.pdbx_description
1 polymer ?
#
loop_
_entity_poly.entity_id
_entity_poly.type
_entity_poly.pdbx_seq_one_letter_code
_entity_poly.pdbx_strand_id
1 'polypeptide(L)'
;ITNSTSVMMTTVAGDENAIGYISLGSLNDTVKAVKIDGAEASAENVANDTYKVSRPFNIITTDKLSDAAQDFENYIMSADGQQIVEDNGYIKVADDAKAYEQSDAEGKVVVAGSSSVTPVMEKLKEAYEKANGGKITVEVQQSDSTTGITSAAEGICDIGMASRELKDEETKENL
;
A
#
# COMPACT_ATOMS: atom_id res chain seq x y z
N ILE A 1 7.36 -19.41 0.90
CA ILE A 1 7.14 -17.98 0.59
C ILE A 1 5.85 -17.90 -0.20
N THR A 2 4.99 -16.96 0.16
CA THR A 2 3.73 -16.66 -0.55
C THR A 2 3.68 -15.15 -0.84
N ASN A 3 2.98 -14.79 -1.91
CA ASN A 3 2.64 -13.42 -2.26
C ASN A 3 1.20 -13.03 -1.86
N SER A 4 0.69 -13.68 -0.82
CA SER A 4 -0.65 -13.40 -0.25
C SER A 4 -0.57 -13.28 1.26
N THR A 5 -0.97 -12.12 1.78
CA THR A 5 -1.04 -11.85 3.23
C THR A 5 -2.00 -12.79 3.94
N SER A 6 -3.17 -13.06 3.37
CA SER A 6 -4.16 -13.98 3.97
C SER A 6 -3.66 -15.41 4.04
N VAL A 7 -2.98 -15.90 3.01
CA VAL A 7 -2.35 -17.24 3.01
C VAL A 7 -1.24 -17.32 4.04
N MET A 8 -0.41 -16.27 4.18
CA MET A 8 0.63 -16.22 5.21
C MET A 8 0.03 -16.33 6.61
N MET A 9 -1.00 -15.55 6.91
CA MET A 9 -1.66 -15.58 8.23
C MET A 9 -2.30 -16.94 8.54
N THR A 10 -3.02 -17.52 7.57
CA THR A 10 -3.62 -18.85 7.75
C THR A 10 -2.55 -19.92 7.98
N THR A 11 -1.43 -19.85 7.29
CA THR A 11 -0.32 -20.79 7.44
C THR A 11 0.28 -20.72 8.84
N VAL A 12 0.57 -19.51 9.33
CA VAL A 12 1.14 -19.30 10.67
C VAL A 12 0.15 -19.68 11.77
N ALA A 13 -1.13 -19.33 11.60
CA ALA A 13 -2.18 -19.72 12.56
C ALA A 13 -2.40 -21.23 12.66
N GLY A 14 -2.09 -21.98 11.60
CA GLY A 14 -2.24 -23.44 11.55
C GLY A 14 -1.01 -24.24 11.95
N ASP A 15 0.13 -23.63 12.25
CA ASP A 15 1.38 -24.32 12.61
C ASP A 15 2.11 -23.59 13.73
N GLU A 16 2.15 -24.21 14.91
CA GLU A 16 2.79 -23.66 16.11
C GLU A 16 4.31 -23.41 15.96
N ASN A 17 4.95 -24.03 14.99
CA ASN A 17 6.37 -23.87 14.70
C ASN A 17 6.62 -22.88 13.55
N ALA A 18 5.58 -22.35 12.93
CA ALA A 18 5.72 -21.40 11.85
C ALA A 18 6.02 -19.98 12.35
N ILE A 19 6.85 -19.27 11.59
CA ILE A 19 7.05 -17.83 11.71
C ILE A 19 6.79 -17.20 10.36
N GLY A 20 6.09 -16.07 10.35
CA GLY A 20 5.76 -15.34 9.14
C GLY A 20 5.97 -13.83 9.31
N TYR A 21 5.75 -13.10 8.22
CA TYR A 21 5.76 -11.65 8.24
C TYR A 21 4.57 -11.11 7.42
N ILE A 22 4.00 -10.04 7.91
CA ILE A 22 2.87 -9.33 7.29
C ILE A 22 3.02 -7.82 7.52
N SER A 23 2.24 -7.01 6.83
CA SER A 23 2.11 -5.60 7.15
C SER A 23 1.39 -5.40 8.49
N LEU A 24 1.77 -4.35 9.23
CA LEU A 24 1.23 -4.07 10.58
C LEU A 24 -0.29 -3.95 10.58
N GLY A 25 -0.88 -3.23 9.64
CA GLY A 25 -2.33 -3.06 9.53
C GLY A 25 -3.11 -4.33 9.16
N SER A 26 -2.43 -5.42 8.81
CA SER A 26 -3.06 -6.74 8.59
C SER A 26 -3.05 -7.63 9.82
N LEU A 27 -2.40 -7.21 10.91
CA LEU A 27 -2.32 -7.98 12.15
C LEU A 27 -3.71 -8.10 12.80
N ASN A 28 -4.05 -9.30 13.26
CA ASN A 28 -5.27 -9.58 14.00
C ASN A 28 -5.05 -10.67 15.05
N ASP A 29 -6.08 -11.02 15.80
CA ASP A 29 -6.02 -11.96 16.94
C ASP A 29 -5.78 -13.42 16.56
N THR A 30 -5.70 -13.77 15.26
CA THR A 30 -5.43 -15.17 14.83
C THR A 30 -3.97 -15.55 14.92
N VAL A 31 -3.07 -14.55 15.01
CA VAL A 31 -1.62 -14.73 15.12
C VAL A 31 -1.05 -13.82 16.20
N LYS A 32 0.12 -14.17 16.73
CA LYS A 32 0.81 -13.38 17.74
C LYS A 32 1.95 -12.58 17.11
N ALA A 33 1.96 -11.27 17.32
CA ALA A 33 3.10 -10.43 16.96
C ALA A 33 4.31 -10.72 17.88
N VAL A 34 5.50 -10.83 17.29
CA VAL A 34 6.76 -11.00 18.00
C VAL A 34 7.37 -9.64 18.31
N LYS A 35 7.85 -9.45 19.53
CA LYS A 35 8.65 -8.27 19.87
C LYS A 35 10.03 -8.36 19.22
N ILE A 36 10.51 -7.22 18.72
CA ILE A 36 11.87 -7.10 18.19
C ILE A 36 12.68 -6.22 19.15
N ASP A 37 13.78 -6.76 19.68
CA ASP A 37 14.62 -6.08 20.68
C ASP A 37 13.81 -5.55 21.89
N GLY A 38 12.74 -6.27 22.26
CA GLY A 38 11.84 -5.90 23.34
C GLY A 38 10.73 -4.92 22.97
N ALA A 39 10.77 -4.30 21.78
CA ALA A 39 9.73 -3.40 21.30
C ALA A 39 8.53 -4.18 20.70
N GLU A 40 7.34 -3.71 20.97
CA GLU A 40 6.09 -4.23 20.37
C GLU A 40 5.88 -3.68 18.95
N ALA A 41 5.26 -4.51 18.10
CA ALA A 41 4.84 -4.09 16.76
C ALA A 41 3.64 -3.12 16.89
N SER A 42 3.91 -1.83 16.87
CA SER A 42 2.90 -0.77 16.89
C SER A 42 3.30 0.38 15.95
N ALA A 43 2.32 1.15 15.48
CA ALA A 43 2.57 2.33 14.63
C ALA A 43 3.49 3.33 15.35
N GLU A 44 3.28 3.56 16.66
CA GLU A 44 4.12 4.43 17.46
C GLU A 44 5.59 3.96 17.50
N ASN A 45 5.82 2.66 17.76
CA ASN A 45 7.17 2.11 17.85
C ASN A 45 7.87 2.03 16.47
N VAL A 46 7.13 1.94 15.39
CA VAL A 46 7.68 2.07 14.03
C VAL A 46 8.01 3.52 13.73
N ALA A 47 7.10 4.45 14.02
CA ALA A 47 7.30 5.90 13.75
C ALA A 47 8.47 6.49 14.51
N ASN A 48 8.76 6.01 15.73
CA ASN A 48 9.89 6.49 16.56
C ASN A 48 11.17 5.62 16.44
N ASP A 49 11.23 4.73 15.44
CA ASP A 49 12.36 3.81 15.17
C ASP A 49 12.72 2.85 16.33
N THR A 50 11.84 2.64 17.29
CA THR A 50 12.05 1.66 18.37
C THR A 50 11.85 0.23 17.85
N TYR A 51 10.88 0.00 16.96
CA TYR A 51 10.67 -1.26 16.27
C TYR A 51 11.44 -1.27 14.96
N LYS A 52 12.58 -1.99 14.92
CA LYS A 52 13.58 -1.92 13.84
C LYS A 52 13.18 -2.62 12.54
N VAL A 53 12.24 -3.56 12.56
CA VAL A 53 11.80 -4.29 11.37
C VAL A 53 10.62 -3.56 10.72
N SER A 54 10.93 -2.52 9.97
CA SER A 54 9.94 -1.72 9.26
C SER A 54 10.34 -1.52 7.79
N ARG A 55 9.38 -1.23 6.93
CA ARG A 55 9.59 -0.91 5.53
C ARG A 55 8.58 0.14 5.06
N PRO A 56 8.99 1.07 4.17
CA PRO A 56 8.07 2.02 3.59
C PRO A 56 7.09 1.31 2.63
N PHE A 57 5.92 1.88 2.47
CA PHE A 57 5.01 1.60 1.39
C PHE A 57 5.12 2.72 0.37
N ASN A 58 5.42 2.36 -0.86
CA ASN A 58 5.56 3.29 -1.96
C ASN A 58 4.53 2.99 -3.04
N ILE A 59 3.95 4.02 -3.60
CA ILE A 59 3.29 3.99 -4.89
C ILE A 59 4.29 4.44 -5.94
N ILE A 60 4.27 3.82 -7.11
CA ILE A 60 5.18 4.08 -8.21
C ILE A 60 4.35 4.51 -9.39
N THR A 61 4.67 5.68 -9.92
CA THR A 61 4.00 6.29 -11.07
C THR A 61 5.03 6.73 -12.11
N THR A 62 4.58 7.01 -13.31
CA THR A 62 5.40 7.59 -14.37
C THR A 62 4.90 8.99 -14.72
N ASP A 63 5.68 9.75 -15.47
CA ASP A 63 5.29 11.09 -15.99
C ASP A 63 4.08 11.06 -16.94
N LYS A 64 3.54 9.90 -17.25
CA LYS A 64 2.45 9.68 -18.23
C LYS A 64 1.17 9.15 -17.60
N LEU A 65 0.85 9.58 -16.39
CA LEU A 65 -0.42 9.21 -15.76
C LEU A 65 -1.61 9.74 -16.57
N SER A 66 -2.67 8.93 -16.64
CA SER A 66 -3.98 9.40 -17.08
C SER A 66 -4.58 10.35 -16.05
N ASP A 67 -5.51 11.21 -16.46
CA ASP A 67 -6.22 12.10 -15.51
C ASP A 67 -6.90 11.31 -14.39
N ALA A 68 -7.43 10.12 -14.70
CA ALA A 68 -8.04 9.23 -13.71
C ALA A 68 -7.01 8.69 -12.70
N ALA A 69 -5.83 8.28 -13.16
CA ALA A 69 -4.77 7.79 -12.29
C ALA A 69 -4.17 8.91 -11.42
N GLN A 70 -4.01 10.10 -11.99
CA GLN A 70 -3.56 11.28 -11.25
C GLN A 70 -4.57 11.68 -10.16
N ASP A 71 -5.88 11.60 -10.45
CA ASP A 71 -6.92 11.91 -9.47
C ASP A 71 -6.92 10.90 -8.31
N PHE A 72 -6.71 9.61 -8.59
CA PHE A 72 -6.57 8.60 -7.55
C PHE A 72 -5.27 8.77 -6.74
N GLU A 73 -4.16 9.11 -7.36
CA GLU A 73 -2.91 9.46 -6.65
C GLU A 73 -3.14 10.66 -5.72
N ASN A 74 -3.80 11.72 -6.21
CA ASN A 74 -4.16 12.88 -5.40
C ASN A 74 -5.03 12.50 -4.20
N TYR A 75 -5.98 11.56 -4.38
CA TYR A 75 -6.78 11.04 -3.28
C TYR A 75 -5.93 10.30 -2.25
N ILE A 76 -5.06 9.37 -2.68
CA ILE A 76 -4.17 8.63 -1.77
C ILE A 76 -3.35 9.59 -0.90
N MET A 77 -2.82 10.66 -1.49
CA MET A 77 -1.97 11.64 -0.81
C MET A 77 -2.74 12.75 -0.10
N SER A 78 -4.07 12.79 -0.22
CA SER A 78 -4.92 13.76 0.47
C SER A 78 -5.09 13.44 1.96
N ALA A 79 -5.62 14.40 2.73
CA ALA A 79 -5.99 14.18 4.13
C ALA A 79 -7.00 13.02 4.27
N ASP A 80 -7.94 12.90 3.34
CA ASP A 80 -8.95 11.83 3.33
C ASP A 80 -8.31 10.45 3.11
N GLY A 81 -7.41 10.33 2.14
CA GLY A 81 -6.67 9.09 1.88
C GLY A 81 -5.71 8.74 3.02
N GLN A 82 -5.01 9.73 3.57
CA GLN A 82 -4.08 9.53 4.68
C GLN A 82 -4.82 9.17 5.99
N GLN A 83 -6.05 9.61 6.18
CA GLN A 83 -6.89 9.15 7.28
C GLN A 83 -7.25 7.65 7.14
N ILE A 84 -7.54 7.17 5.92
CA ILE A 84 -7.75 5.73 5.67
C ILE A 84 -6.48 4.93 6.01
N VAL A 85 -5.31 5.43 5.65
CA VAL A 85 -4.01 4.82 5.99
C VAL A 85 -3.87 4.66 7.51
N GLU A 86 -4.10 5.73 8.28
CA GLU A 86 -3.98 5.76 9.73
C GLU A 86 -5.04 4.87 10.42
N ASP A 87 -6.31 4.94 9.99
CA ASP A 87 -7.42 4.14 10.53
C ASP A 87 -7.21 2.63 10.34
N ASN A 88 -6.39 2.23 9.36
CA ASN A 88 -6.03 0.84 9.13
C ASN A 88 -4.68 0.43 9.76
N GLY A 89 -4.17 1.21 10.71
CA GLY A 89 -2.99 0.87 11.51
C GLY A 89 -1.65 1.08 10.81
N TYR A 90 -1.62 1.88 9.75
CA TYR A 90 -0.39 2.31 9.07
C TYR A 90 0.00 3.73 9.49
N ILE A 91 1.14 4.18 9.02
CA ILE A 91 1.67 5.51 9.33
C ILE A 91 1.47 6.41 8.13
N LYS A 92 0.73 7.50 8.31
CA LYS A 92 0.55 8.53 7.29
C LYS A 92 1.87 9.25 6.99
N VAL A 93 2.02 9.72 5.75
CA VAL A 93 3.27 10.38 5.30
C VAL A 93 3.30 11.88 5.58
N ALA A 94 2.14 12.52 5.82
CA ALA A 94 2.03 13.94 6.09
C ALA A 94 0.86 14.23 7.04
N ASP A 95 1.09 15.14 8.00
CA ASP A 95 0.06 15.62 8.94
C ASP A 95 -0.74 16.81 8.37
N ASP A 96 -0.17 17.51 7.39
CA ASP A 96 -0.68 18.75 6.79
C ASP A 96 -1.23 18.54 5.36
N ALA A 97 -1.55 17.31 4.99
CA ALA A 97 -2.17 17.01 3.71
C ALA A 97 -3.49 17.76 3.53
N LYS A 98 -3.74 18.25 2.32
CA LYS A 98 -5.00 18.93 1.99
C LYS A 98 -6.13 17.90 1.84
N ALA A 99 -7.37 18.34 2.09
CA ALA A 99 -8.55 17.54 1.78
C ALA A 99 -8.59 17.20 0.28
N TYR A 100 -9.17 16.06 -0.05
CA TYR A 100 -9.36 15.66 -1.44
C TYR A 100 -10.34 16.61 -2.15
N GLU A 101 -9.96 17.05 -3.33
CA GLU A 101 -10.81 17.83 -4.23
C GLU A 101 -11.11 16.97 -5.46
N GLN A 102 -12.37 16.54 -5.61
CA GLN A 102 -12.81 15.72 -6.73
C GLN A 102 -12.61 16.45 -8.06
N SER A 103 -11.99 15.79 -9.03
CA SER A 103 -11.88 16.27 -10.41
C SER A 103 -13.08 15.83 -11.28
N ASP A 104 -13.07 16.25 -12.54
CA ASP A 104 -14.02 15.77 -13.55
C ASP A 104 -13.52 14.54 -14.32
N ALA A 105 -12.41 13.96 -13.91
CA ALA A 105 -11.85 12.78 -14.55
C ALA A 105 -12.79 11.57 -14.45
N GLU A 106 -12.77 10.74 -15.49
CA GLU A 106 -13.56 9.52 -15.60
C GLU A 106 -12.67 8.38 -16.15
N GLY A 107 -12.99 7.15 -15.82
CA GLY A 107 -12.32 6.00 -16.40
C GLY A 107 -11.97 4.89 -15.44
N LYS A 108 -10.87 4.20 -15.74
CA LYS A 108 -10.37 3.07 -14.95
C LYS A 108 -8.90 3.27 -14.62
N VAL A 109 -8.52 2.92 -13.39
CA VAL A 109 -7.15 2.89 -12.90
C VAL A 109 -6.77 1.46 -12.57
N VAL A 110 -5.64 1.00 -13.05
CA VAL A 110 -5.07 -0.31 -12.71
C VAL A 110 -3.90 -0.10 -11.77
N VAL A 111 -3.99 -0.70 -10.59
CA VAL A 111 -2.95 -0.69 -9.55
C VAL A 111 -2.42 -2.09 -9.38
N ALA A 112 -1.10 -2.29 -9.47
CA ALA A 112 -0.52 -3.62 -9.36
C ALA A 112 0.72 -3.66 -8.46
N GLY A 113 0.94 -4.78 -7.77
CA GLY A 113 2.19 -4.99 -7.04
C GLY A 113 2.05 -5.60 -5.66
N SER A 114 2.81 -5.09 -4.72
CA SER A 114 3.07 -5.67 -3.40
C SER A 114 1.83 -6.17 -2.65
N SER A 115 1.84 -7.45 -2.33
CA SER A 115 0.81 -8.08 -1.48
C SER A 115 0.71 -7.48 -0.06
N SER A 116 1.78 -6.85 0.42
CA SER A 116 1.78 -6.17 1.73
C SER A 116 1.05 -4.83 1.68
N VAL A 117 1.04 -4.16 0.52
CA VAL A 117 0.34 -2.88 0.29
C VAL A 117 -1.13 -3.11 -0.09
N THR A 118 -1.44 -4.24 -0.74
CA THR A 118 -2.78 -4.56 -1.24
C THR A 118 -3.90 -4.33 -0.21
N PRO A 119 -3.79 -4.76 1.07
CA PRO A 119 -4.89 -4.57 2.03
C PRO A 119 -5.28 -3.10 2.26
N VAL A 120 -4.31 -2.19 2.37
CA VAL A 120 -4.60 -0.76 2.52
C VAL A 120 -5.06 -0.14 1.20
N MET A 121 -4.51 -0.58 0.08
CA MET A 121 -4.92 -0.10 -1.24
C MET A 121 -6.38 -0.44 -1.56
N GLU A 122 -6.87 -1.61 -1.16
CA GLU A 122 -8.29 -1.97 -1.28
C GLU A 122 -9.21 -1.06 -0.43
N LYS A 123 -8.74 -0.62 0.74
CA LYS A 123 -9.48 0.34 1.56
C LYS A 123 -9.49 1.73 0.94
N LEU A 124 -8.38 2.18 0.42
CA LEU A 124 -8.26 3.45 -0.31
C LEU A 124 -9.17 3.45 -1.54
N LYS A 125 -9.14 2.38 -2.35
CA LYS A 125 -10.05 2.18 -3.48
C LYS A 125 -11.51 2.28 -3.08
N GLU A 126 -11.93 1.50 -2.06
CA GLU A 126 -13.32 1.47 -1.60
C GLU A 126 -13.83 2.87 -1.19
N ALA A 127 -13.01 3.61 -0.44
CA ALA A 127 -13.34 4.96 0.00
C ALA A 127 -13.33 5.96 -1.17
N TYR A 128 -12.34 5.86 -2.06
CA TYR A 128 -12.21 6.71 -3.24
C TYR A 128 -13.38 6.55 -4.22
N GLU A 129 -13.78 5.32 -4.55
CA GLU A 129 -14.90 5.06 -5.47
C GLU A 129 -16.21 5.63 -4.93
N LYS A 130 -16.37 5.69 -3.60
CA LYS A 130 -17.50 6.40 -2.97
C LYS A 130 -17.35 7.92 -3.09
N ALA A 131 -16.15 8.44 -2.85
CA ALA A 131 -15.89 9.89 -2.87
C ALA A 131 -16.05 10.48 -4.28
N ASN A 132 -15.62 9.76 -5.34
CA ASN A 132 -15.75 10.22 -6.72
C ASN A 132 -17.10 9.92 -7.38
N GLY A 133 -18.04 9.30 -6.65
CA GLY A 133 -19.37 8.96 -7.17
C GLY A 133 -19.37 7.86 -8.23
N GLY A 134 -18.32 7.04 -8.28
CA GLY A 134 -18.20 5.92 -9.22
C GLY A 134 -17.79 6.33 -10.65
N LYS A 135 -17.35 7.56 -10.87
CA LYS A 135 -16.85 8.02 -12.18
C LYS A 135 -15.54 7.32 -12.58
N ILE A 136 -14.70 7.02 -11.59
CA ILE A 136 -13.44 6.30 -11.76
C ILE A 136 -13.54 4.99 -10.99
N THR A 137 -13.18 3.89 -11.64
CA THR A 137 -13.08 2.56 -11.03
C THR A 137 -11.63 2.16 -10.88
N VAL A 138 -11.27 1.57 -9.76
CA VAL A 138 -9.89 1.11 -9.48
C VAL A 138 -9.84 -0.40 -9.46
N GLU A 139 -8.93 -0.99 -10.22
CA GLU A 139 -8.64 -2.43 -10.18
C GLU A 139 -7.31 -2.64 -9.46
N VAL A 140 -7.30 -3.46 -8.40
CA VAL A 140 -6.09 -3.80 -7.64
C VAL A 140 -5.66 -5.22 -7.96
N GLN A 141 -4.42 -5.37 -8.45
CA GLN A 141 -3.81 -6.65 -8.83
C GLN A 141 -2.66 -6.98 -7.88
N GLN A 142 -2.88 -8.00 -7.05
CA GLN A 142 -1.90 -8.43 -6.06
C GLN A 142 -0.78 -9.25 -6.69
N SER A 143 0.47 -8.88 -6.40
CA SER A 143 1.68 -9.62 -6.79
C SER A 143 2.83 -9.36 -5.79
N ASP A 144 4.02 -9.04 -6.27
CA ASP A 144 5.17 -8.62 -5.48
C ASP A 144 5.64 -7.20 -5.88
N SER A 145 6.55 -6.63 -5.07
CA SER A 145 7.04 -5.26 -5.30
C SER A 145 7.79 -5.10 -6.63
N THR A 146 8.58 -6.08 -7.03
CA THR A 146 9.33 -6.01 -8.29
C THR A 146 8.38 -6.01 -9.48
N THR A 147 7.38 -6.89 -9.47
CA THR A 147 6.33 -6.92 -10.49
C THR A 147 5.56 -5.59 -10.55
N GLY A 148 5.25 -4.98 -9.40
CA GLY A 148 4.58 -3.68 -9.36
C GLY A 148 5.40 -2.57 -10.01
N ILE A 149 6.68 -2.49 -9.67
CA ILE A 149 7.62 -1.50 -10.23
C ILE A 149 7.76 -1.69 -11.75
N THR A 150 8.04 -2.91 -12.20
CA THR A 150 8.19 -3.21 -13.63
C THR A 150 6.91 -2.94 -14.42
N SER A 151 5.75 -3.32 -13.88
CA SER A 151 4.46 -3.09 -14.54
C SER A 151 4.15 -1.60 -14.69
N ALA A 152 4.50 -0.76 -13.72
CA ALA A 152 4.36 0.69 -13.84
C ALA A 152 5.32 1.25 -14.89
N ALA A 153 6.60 0.86 -14.88
CA ALA A 153 7.60 1.30 -15.83
C ALA A 153 7.25 0.95 -17.29
N GLU A 154 6.67 -0.23 -17.50
CA GLU A 154 6.24 -0.74 -18.82
C GLU A 154 4.84 -0.24 -19.23
N GLY A 155 4.11 0.48 -18.36
CA GLY A 155 2.76 0.97 -18.63
C GLY A 155 1.70 -0.14 -18.64
N ILE A 156 1.97 -1.28 -18.00
CA ILE A 156 1.02 -2.39 -17.83
C ILE A 156 -0.01 -2.05 -16.75
N CYS A 157 0.37 -1.27 -15.73
CA CYS A 157 -0.51 -0.66 -14.77
C CYS A 157 -0.26 0.84 -14.68
N ASP A 158 -1.23 1.60 -14.16
CA ASP A 158 -1.10 3.04 -13.97
C ASP A 158 -0.29 3.37 -12.73
N ILE A 159 -0.47 2.59 -11.66
CA ILE A 159 0.20 2.78 -10.37
C ILE A 159 0.79 1.45 -9.90
N GLY A 160 2.09 1.43 -9.65
CA GLY A 160 2.76 0.30 -9.02
C GLY A 160 2.70 0.38 -7.49
N MET A 161 2.71 -0.76 -6.80
CA MET A 161 2.80 -0.85 -5.34
C MET A 161 4.10 -1.54 -4.93
N ALA A 162 4.88 -0.93 -4.06
CA ALA A 162 6.06 -1.56 -3.48
C ALA A 162 6.12 -1.40 -1.96
N SER A 163 6.59 -2.43 -1.27
CA SER A 163 6.89 -2.40 0.17
C SER A 163 8.40 -2.36 0.42
N ARG A 164 9.12 -1.63 -0.39
CA ARG A 164 10.55 -1.34 -0.32
C ARG A 164 10.89 -0.10 -1.14
N GLU A 165 12.04 0.48 -0.90
CA GLU A 165 12.61 1.51 -1.79
C GLU A 165 12.90 0.96 -3.18
N LEU A 166 12.90 1.83 -4.18
CA LEU A 166 13.38 1.53 -5.51
C LEU A 166 14.90 1.32 -5.46
N LYS A 167 15.39 0.40 -6.30
CA LYS A 167 16.83 0.24 -6.52
C LYS A 167 17.33 1.28 -7.50
N ASP A 168 18.65 1.58 -7.46
CA ASP A 168 19.28 2.55 -8.35
C ASP A 168 19.06 2.28 -9.85
N GLU A 169 18.88 1.02 -10.22
CA GLU A 169 18.58 0.61 -11.61
C GLU A 169 17.13 0.90 -11.99
N GLU A 170 16.18 0.78 -11.03
CA GLU A 170 14.75 1.02 -11.22
C GLU A 170 14.43 2.52 -11.35
N THR A 171 15.16 3.39 -10.64
CA THR A 171 14.98 4.85 -10.72
C THR A 171 15.37 5.46 -12.07
N LYS A 172 16.05 4.70 -12.94
CA LYS A 172 16.45 5.16 -14.29
C LYS A 172 15.37 4.93 -15.35
N GLU A 173 14.28 4.29 -15.02
CA GLU A 173 13.19 3.91 -15.94
C GLU A 173 12.05 4.95 -16.02
N ASN A 174 12.32 6.22 -15.69
CA ASN A 174 11.34 7.33 -15.64
C ASN A 174 10.17 7.10 -14.65
N LEU A 175 10.49 6.56 -13.49
CA LEU A 175 9.58 6.35 -12.37
C LEU A 175 9.68 7.48 -11.34
#